data_3f3e77dae619ad3131257cc059dd5f73
#
_entry.id   3f3e77dae619ad3131257cc059dd5f73
#
_cell.length_a   1.000
_cell.length_b   1.000
_cell.length_c   1.000
_cell.angle_alpha   90.00
_cell.angle_beta   90.00
_cell.angle_gamma   90.00
#
_symmetry.space_group_name_H-M   'P 1'
#
loop_
_entity.id
_entity.type
_entity.pdbx_description
1 polymer ?
#
loop_
_entity_poly.entity_id
_entity_poly.type
_entity_poly.pdbx_seq_one_letter_code
_entity_poly.pdbx_strand_id
1 'polypeptide(L)'
;MAIRILGINGSIRPRSSADRALQFALKLCERAGAQCESFEIGALPVLDGRPDDQYPAAVAAWRAACEAADAIIIATPAYHGSIPGGLKNALDFIDEPQAAGKPFAVIGIAGGDAEPGVTDVTRVMRHIGALAAVPDVVISRGGEHWGAGDEPANKGVAIAIAKVAEDLMTLCALRAAGQLPQP
;
A
#
# COMPACT_ATOMS: atom_id res chain seq x y z
N MET A 1 -13.47 -12.80 -12.40
CA MET A 1 -12.94 -13.10 -11.05
C MET A 1 -13.03 -11.82 -10.22
N ALA A 2 -13.14 -11.91 -8.88
CA ALA A 2 -13.10 -10.73 -8.03
C ALA A 2 -11.68 -10.12 -8.05
N ILE A 3 -11.58 -8.79 -8.04
CA ILE A 3 -10.31 -8.06 -7.97
C ILE A 3 -9.70 -8.30 -6.58
N ARG A 4 -8.42 -8.65 -6.52
CA ARG A 4 -7.68 -8.91 -5.28
C ARG A 4 -6.78 -7.72 -4.97
N ILE A 5 -6.95 -7.11 -3.80
CA ILE A 5 -6.16 -5.96 -3.36
C ILE A 5 -5.36 -6.33 -2.12
N LEU A 6 -4.04 -6.12 -2.20
CA LEU A 6 -3.14 -6.25 -1.06
C LEU A 6 -2.93 -4.88 -0.41
N GLY A 7 -3.25 -4.80 0.88
CA GLY A 7 -2.95 -3.65 1.73
C GLY A 7 -1.63 -3.82 2.47
N ILE A 8 -0.80 -2.79 2.48
CA ILE A 8 0.47 -2.75 3.18
C ILE A 8 0.47 -1.58 4.16
N ASN A 9 0.49 -1.87 5.46
CA ASN A 9 0.72 -0.86 6.47
C ASN A 9 2.23 -0.64 6.65
N GLY A 10 2.73 0.51 6.24
CA GLY A 10 4.14 0.88 6.41
C GLY A 10 4.55 1.14 7.86
N SER A 11 3.59 1.22 8.80
CA SER A 11 3.86 1.39 10.22
C SER A 11 3.68 0.07 10.97
N ILE A 12 4.71 -0.39 11.65
CA ILE A 12 4.60 -1.55 12.57
C ILE A 12 3.94 -1.19 13.91
N ARG A 13 3.59 0.08 14.14
CA ARG A 13 2.90 0.52 15.37
C ARG A 13 1.42 0.15 15.29
N PRO A 14 0.88 -0.60 16.26
CA PRO A 14 -0.53 -0.95 16.29
C PRO A 14 -1.46 0.30 16.26
N ARG A 15 -2.55 0.20 15.49
CA ARG A 15 -3.55 1.28 15.36
C ARG A 15 -2.94 2.64 14.98
N SER A 16 -1.90 2.65 14.19
CA SER A 16 -1.32 3.88 13.65
C SER A 16 -2.33 4.60 12.76
N SER A 17 -2.12 5.90 12.52
CA SER A 17 -2.96 6.62 11.55
C SER A 17 -2.84 6.03 10.13
N ALA A 18 -1.66 5.48 9.78
CA ALA A 18 -1.46 4.79 8.50
C ALA A 18 -2.29 3.49 8.44
N ASP A 19 -2.31 2.70 9.52
CA ASP A 19 -3.16 1.52 9.60
C ASP A 19 -4.64 1.87 9.42
N ARG A 20 -5.14 2.88 10.15
CA ARG A 20 -6.54 3.33 10.05
C ARG A 20 -6.89 3.80 8.64
N ALA A 21 -5.99 4.54 7.98
CA ALA A 21 -6.19 5.00 6.60
C ALA A 21 -6.23 3.82 5.62
N LEU A 22 -5.33 2.84 5.79
CA LEU A 22 -5.32 1.62 5.00
C LEU A 22 -6.62 0.82 5.16
N GLN A 23 -7.02 0.53 6.41
CA GLN A 23 -8.23 -0.24 6.67
C GLN A 23 -9.48 0.45 6.12
N PHE A 24 -9.55 1.78 6.19
CA PHE A 24 -10.65 2.53 5.58
C PHE A 24 -10.65 2.40 4.05
N ALA A 25 -9.50 2.51 3.39
CA ALA A 25 -9.38 2.32 1.94
C ALA A 25 -9.78 0.89 1.52
N LEU A 26 -9.27 -0.14 2.22
CA LEU A 26 -9.61 -1.54 1.93
C LEU A 26 -11.10 -1.81 2.08
N LYS A 27 -11.73 -1.29 3.15
CA LYS A 27 -13.19 -1.40 3.36
C LYS A 27 -14.00 -0.77 2.22
N LEU A 28 -13.51 0.32 1.63
CA LEU A 28 -14.17 0.94 0.46
C LEU A 28 -14.03 0.06 -0.79
N CYS A 29 -12.86 -0.54 -1.01
CA CYS A 29 -12.64 -1.49 -2.10
C CYS A 29 -13.51 -2.76 -1.93
N GLU A 30 -13.65 -3.28 -0.70
CA GLU A 30 -14.55 -4.41 -0.40
C GLU A 30 -16.01 -4.09 -0.70
N ARG A 31 -16.47 -2.89 -0.33
CA ARG A 31 -17.82 -2.41 -0.67
C ARG A 31 -18.03 -2.31 -2.19
N ALA A 32 -16.97 -2.10 -2.95
CA ALA A 32 -16.97 -2.10 -4.42
C ALA A 32 -16.78 -3.51 -5.04
N GLY A 33 -16.72 -4.57 -4.21
CA GLY A 33 -16.66 -5.98 -4.66
C GLY A 33 -15.26 -6.57 -4.78
N ALA A 34 -14.22 -5.90 -4.28
CA ALA A 34 -12.88 -6.47 -4.20
C ALA A 34 -12.75 -7.49 -3.05
N GLN A 35 -11.79 -8.39 -3.20
CA GLN A 35 -11.25 -9.21 -2.10
C GLN A 35 -10.00 -8.53 -1.58
N CYS A 36 -10.03 -8.07 -0.33
CA CYS A 36 -8.92 -7.34 0.28
C CYS A 36 -8.25 -8.19 1.36
N GLU A 37 -6.93 -8.13 1.39
CA GLU A 37 -6.11 -8.68 2.46
C GLU A 37 -5.03 -7.68 2.86
N SER A 38 -4.52 -7.77 4.08
CA SER A 38 -3.37 -6.99 4.53
C SER A 38 -2.26 -7.91 5.01
N PHE A 39 -1.01 -7.51 4.76
CA PHE A 39 0.17 -8.28 5.18
C PHE A 39 0.92 -7.57 6.30
N GLU A 40 1.30 -8.34 7.34
CA GLU A 40 2.06 -7.86 8.50
C GLU A 40 3.56 -7.86 8.21
N ILE A 41 4.09 -6.73 7.76
CA ILE A 41 5.51 -6.59 7.38
C ILE A 41 6.47 -6.67 8.57
N GLY A 42 5.99 -6.46 9.79
CA GLY A 42 6.81 -6.52 11.01
C GLY A 42 7.41 -7.90 11.33
N ALA A 43 6.88 -8.97 10.73
CA ALA A 43 7.39 -10.34 10.87
C ALA A 43 8.54 -10.68 9.90
N LEU A 44 8.83 -9.81 8.93
CA LEU A 44 9.90 -10.04 7.97
C LEU A 44 11.27 -9.81 8.59
N PRO A 45 12.25 -10.71 8.34
CA PRO A 45 13.62 -10.50 8.76
C PRO A 45 14.25 -9.33 7.99
N VAL A 46 15.39 -8.85 8.44
CA VAL A 46 16.19 -7.91 7.65
C VAL A 46 16.75 -8.63 6.42
N LEU A 47 16.64 -8.00 5.26
CA LEU A 47 17.29 -8.47 4.04
C LEU A 47 18.81 -8.34 4.19
N ASP A 48 19.52 -9.44 4.22
CA ASP A 48 20.97 -9.48 4.44
C ASP A 48 21.75 -10.21 3.31
N GLY A 49 21.05 -10.55 2.21
CA GLY A 49 21.66 -11.16 1.04
C GLY A 49 21.96 -12.65 1.17
N ARG A 50 21.44 -13.31 2.21
CA ARG A 50 21.50 -14.78 2.28
C ARG A 50 20.68 -15.43 1.15
N PRO A 51 20.95 -16.69 0.77
CA PRO A 51 20.11 -17.43 -0.18
C PRO A 51 18.64 -17.49 0.23
N ASP A 52 17.74 -17.46 -0.77
CA ASP A 52 16.29 -17.39 -0.53
C ASP A 52 15.73 -18.53 0.33
N ASP A 53 16.29 -19.72 0.20
CA ASP A 53 15.90 -20.92 0.97
C ASP A 53 16.30 -20.85 2.46
N GLN A 54 17.12 -19.86 2.84
CA GLN A 54 17.52 -19.62 4.22
C GLN A 54 16.68 -18.55 4.94
N TYR A 55 15.77 -17.89 4.22
CA TYR A 55 14.82 -16.98 4.85
C TYR A 55 13.63 -17.74 5.47
N PRO A 56 13.04 -17.21 6.56
CA PRO A 56 11.81 -17.75 7.12
C PRO A 56 10.68 -17.80 6.09
N ALA A 57 9.73 -18.71 6.28
CA ALA A 57 8.55 -18.87 5.43
C ALA A 57 7.73 -17.57 5.26
N ALA A 58 7.85 -16.61 6.18
CA ALA A 58 7.22 -15.30 6.07
C ALA A 58 7.64 -14.53 4.81
N VAL A 59 8.90 -14.69 4.33
CA VAL A 59 9.36 -14.03 3.11
C VAL A 59 8.69 -14.63 1.88
N ALA A 60 8.60 -15.96 1.81
CA ALA A 60 7.87 -16.63 0.71
C ALA A 60 6.37 -16.26 0.72
N ALA A 61 5.75 -16.20 1.90
CA ALA A 61 4.37 -15.77 2.04
C ALA A 61 4.16 -14.32 1.61
N TRP A 62 5.09 -13.42 1.94
CA TRP A 62 5.07 -12.02 1.51
C TRP A 62 5.12 -11.90 -0.02
N ARG A 63 6.08 -12.55 -0.66
CA ARG A 63 6.21 -12.56 -2.12
C ARG A 63 4.95 -13.13 -2.79
N ALA A 64 4.42 -14.24 -2.27
CA ALA A 64 3.21 -14.86 -2.79
C ALA A 64 1.97 -13.95 -2.66
N ALA A 65 1.83 -13.22 -1.53
CA ALA A 65 0.75 -12.25 -1.35
C ALA A 65 0.85 -11.11 -2.38
N CYS A 66 2.05 -10.56 -2.59
CA CYS A 66 2.28 -9.53 -3.60
C CYS A 66 1.99 -10.06 -5.01
N GLU A 67 2.43 -11.27 -5.34
CA GLU A 67 2.22 -11.88 -6.66
C GLU A 67 0.74 -12.16 -6.95
N ALA A 68 0.00 -12.61 -5.95
CA ALA A 68 -1.41 -12.96 -6.08
C ALA A 68 -2.34 -11.74 -6.19
N ALA A 69 -1.90 -10.56 -5.79
CA ALA A 69 -2.69 -9.33 -5.83
C ALA A 69 -2.81 -8.78 -7.26
N ASP A 70 -3.98 -8.23 -7.61
CA ASP A 70 -4.20 -7.47 -8.84
C ASP A 70 -3.76 -6.02 -8.69
N ALA A 71 -3.79 -5.48 -7.45
CA ALA A 71 -3.35 -4.14 -7.11
C ALA A 71 -2.86 -4.06 -5.65
N ILE A 72 -2.10 -2.99 -5.33
CA ILE A 72 -1.51 -2.79 -4.01
C ILE A 72 -1.88 -1.40 -3.48
N ILE A 73 -2.31 -1.32 -2.21
CA ILE A 73 -2.46 -0.06 -1.47
C ILE A 73 -1.41 -0.01 -0.37
N ILE A 74 -0.59 1.03 -0.35
CA ILE A 74 0.45 1.23 0.66
C ILE A 74 0.11 2.48 1.48
N ALA A 75 -0.18 2.32 2.76
CA ALA A 75 -0.31 3.44 3.68
C ALA A 75 0.97 3.59 4.51
N THR A 76 1.63 4.74 4.44
CA THR A 76 2.94 4.94 5.08
C THR A 76 3.02 6.23 5.89
N PRO A 77 3.61 6.20 7.10
CA PRO A 77 4.09 7.41 7.72
C PRO A 77 5.39 7.88 7.05
N ALA A 78 5.75 9.14 7.28
CA ALA A 78 7.07 9.65 6.98
C ALA A 78 7.86 9.81 8.29
N TYR A 79 9.03 9.17 8.39
CA TYR A 79 9.96 9.28 9.51
C TYR A 79 11.27 9.91 9.04
N HIS A 80 11.62 11.06 9.61
CA HIS A 80 12.85 11.77 9.24
C HIS A 80 13.00 12.04 7.73
N GLY A 81 11.87 12.37 7.08
CA GLY A 81 11.87 12.72 5.65
C GLY A 81 11.92 11.51 4.69
N SER A 82 11.57 10.30 5.15
CA SER A 82 11.55 9.09 4.32
C SER A 82 10.55 8.06 4.85
N ILE A 83 10.45 6.91 4.19
CA ILE A 83 9.63 5.78 4.62
C ILE A 83 10.23 5.07 5.84
N PRO A 84 9.40 4.39 6.66
CA PRO A 84 9.90 3.54 7.75
C PRO A 84 10.85 2.45 7.24
N GLY A 85 11.91 2.17 8.01
CA GLY A 85 12.87 1.12 7.66
C GLY A 85 12.23 -0.26 7.46
N GLY A 86 11.19 -0.60 8.25
CA GLY A 86 10.46 -1.86 8.09
C GLY A 86 9.71 -1.94 6.75
N LEU A 87 9.12 -0.83 6.28
CA LEU A 87 8.50 -0.79 4.96
C LEU A 87 9.54 -0.92 3.86
N LYS A 88 10.65 -0.16 3.94
CA LYS A 88 11.73 -0.28 2.94
C LYS A 88 12.26 -1.71 2.87
N ASN A 89 12.50 -2.33 4.02
CA ASN A 89 12.93 -3.72 4.10
C ASN A 89 11.92 -4.70 3.46
N ALA A 90 10.62 -4.50 3.68
CA ALA A 90 9.59 -5.32 3.03
C ALA A 90 9.61 -5.16 1.50
N LEU A 91 9.75 -3.93 1.01
CA LEU A 91 9.83 -3.64 -0.42
C LEU A 91 11.12 -4.19 -1.06
N ASP A 92 12.21 -4.34 -0.30
CA ASP A 92 13.45 -4.93 -0.81
C ASP A 92 13.38 -6.46 -1.03
N PHE A 93 12.34 -7.13 -0.52
CA PHE A 93 12.10 -8.56 -0.76
C PHE A 93 11.27 -8.84 -2.02
N ILE A 94 10.75 -7.82 -2.70
CA ILE A 94 9.94 -7.95 -3.91
C ILE A 94 10.63 -7.29 -5.09
N ASP A 95 10.31 -7.77 -6.29
CA ASP A 95 10.88 -7.31 -7.55
C ASP A 95 9.81 -7.38 -8.65
N GLU A 96 10.20 -7.23 -9.92
CA GLU A 96 9.31 -7.27 -11.09
C GLU A 96 8.30 -8.43 -11.06
N PRO A 97 8.64 -9.69 -10.73
CA PRO A 97 7.66 -10.77 -10.71
C PRO A 97 6.45 -10.52 -9.80
N GLN A 98 6.66 -9.77 -8.70
CA GLN A 98 5.60 -9.47 -7.74
C GLN A 98 4.86 -8.16 -8.03
N ALA A 99 5.48 -7.22 -8.77
CA ALA A 99 4.99 -5.85 -8.86
C ALA A 99 4.74 -5.34 -10.29
N ALA A 100 5.42 -5.86 -11.32
CA ALA A 100 5.37 -5.30 -12.67
C ALA A 100 3.95 -5.21 -13.24
N GLY A 101 3.62 -4.03 -13.75
CA GLY A 101 2.32 -3.72 -14.35
C GLY A 101 1.14 -3.71 -13.39
N LYS A 102 1.33 -3.92 -12.08
CA LYS A 102 0.24 -3.84 -11.11
C LYS A 102 -0.04 -2.38 -10.73
N PRO A 103 -1.29 -1.93 -10.78
CA PRO A 103 -1.66 -0.65 -10.22
C PRO A 103 -1.34 -0.58 -8.73
N PHE A 104 -0.82 0.56 -8.28
CA PHE A 104 -0.66 0.81 -6.86
C PHE A 104 -1.10 2.21 -6.49
N ALA A 105 -1.47 2.37 -5.23
CA ALA A 105 -1.84 3.63 -4.61
C ALA A 105 -1.05 3.85 -3.32
N VAL A 106 -0.69 5.10 -3.04
CA VAL A 106 0.02 5.47 -1.81
C VAL A 106 -0.80 6.45 -1.00
N ILE A 107 -0.93 6.16 0.30
CA ILE A 107 -1.55 7.06 1.28
C ILE A 107 -0.46 7.43 2.29
N GLY A 108 0.12 8.61 2.14
CA GLY A 108 1.05 9.18 3.10
C GLY A 108 0.31 9.82 4.26
N ILE A 109 0.67 9.47 5.49
CA ILE A 109 0.04 10.05 6.68
C ILE A 109 1.04 10.22 7.81
N ALA A 110 1.34 11.46 8.18
CA ALA A 110 2.35 11.80 9.18
C ALA A 110 1.86 12.84 10.17
N GLY A 111 2.58 13.01 11.29
CA GLY A 111 2.37 14.11 12.22
C GLY A 111 2.80 15.47 11.64
N GLY A 112 3.80 15.47 10.76
CA GLY A 112 4.25 16.59 9.96
C GLY A 112 3.95 16.40 8.49
N ASP A 113 4.93 16.64 7.65
CA ASP A 113 4.85 16.43 6.19
C ASP A 113 4.93 14.94 5.85
N ALA A 114 3.98 14.43 5.09
CA ALA A 114 3.92 13.04 4.65
C ALA A 114 4.43 12.83 3.21
N GLU A 115 4.64 13.91 2.45
CA GLU A 115 5.08 13.88 1.05
C GLU A 115 6.36 13.06 0.81
N PRO A 116 7.42 13.18 1.64
CA PRO A 116 8.63 12.40 1.40
C PRO A 116 8.40 10.88 1.45
N GLY A 117 7.51 10.43 2.33
CA GLY A 117 7.14 9.01 2.41
C GLY A 117 6.42 8.52 1.14
N VAL A 118 5.51 9.33 0.61
CA VAL A 118 4.79 9.05 -0.65
C VAL A 118 5.77 8.99 -1.82
N THR A 119 6.62 10.00 -1.94
CA THR A 119 7.63 10.08 -3.00
C THR A 119 8.55 8.87 -3.00
N ASP A 120 9.04 8.45 -1.83
CA ASP A 120 9.94 7.30 -1.71
C ASP A 120 9.25 5.99 -2.06
N VAL A 121 8.03 5.73 -1.59
CA VAL A 121 7.26 4.54 -1.99
C VAL A 121 7.05 4.52 -3.50
N THR A 122 6.58 5.64 -4.06
CA THR A 122 6.30 5.75 -5.49
C THR A 122 7.55 5.49 -6.33
N ARG A 123 8.71 6.00 -5.90
CA ARG A 123 9.99 5.75 -6.56
C ARG A 123 10.37 4.27 -6.53
N VAL A 124 10.26 3.60 -5.37
CA VAL A 124 10.58 2.18 -5.24
C VAL A 124 9.65 1.32 -6.08
N MET A 125 8.34 1.53 -5.98
CA MET A 125 7.34 0.75 -6.71
C MET A 125 7.49 0.90 -8.23
N ARG A 126 7.76 2.12 -8.72
CA ARG A 126 8.06 2.35 -10.14
C ARG A 126 9.34 1.66 -10.60
N HIS A 127 10.36 1.62 -9.74
CA HIS A 127 11.64 0.97 -10.05
C HIS A 127 11.47 -0.53 -10.32
N ILE A 128 10.58 -1.19 -9.59
CA ILE A 128 10.22 -2.60 -9.77
C ILE A 128 9.05 -2.81 -10.73
N GLY A 129 8.76 -1.83 -11.58
CA GLY A 129 7.83 -1.96 -12.70
C GLY A 129 6.34 -1.80 -12.37
N ALA A 130 5.97 -1.44 -11.14
CA ALA A 130 4.58 -1.21 -10.78
C ALA A 130 4.00 0.05 -11.44
N LEU A 131 2.70 0.04 -11.72
CA LEU A 131 2.00 1.11 -12.43
C LEU A 131 1.44 2.15 -11.46
N ALA A 132 2.08 3.32 -11.37
CA ALA A 132 1.59 4.46 -10.63
C ALA A 132 0.58 5.26 -11.47
N ALA A 133 -0.68 4.91 -11.41
CA ALA A 133 -1.72 5.54 -12.22
C ALA A 133 -2.89 6.11 -11.40
N VAL A 134 -2.77 6.08 -10.07
CA VAL A 134 -3.72 6.65 -9.13
C VAL A 134 -3.06 7.83 -8.44
N PRO A 135 -3.74 8.97 -8.23
CA PRO A 135 -3.20 10.07 -7.46
C PRO A 135 -2.86 9.63 -6.03
N ASP A 136 -1.68 10.01 -5.58
CA ASP A 136 -1.27 9.80 -4.20
C ASP A 136 -2.05 10.70 -3.24
N VAL A 137 -2.27 10.26 -2.01
CA VAL A 137 -2.89 11.06 -0.95
C VAL A 137 -1.87 11.39 0.12
N VAL A 138 -1.71 12.70 0.41
CA VAL A 138 -0.83 13.21 1.46
C VAL A 138 -1.67 13.79 2.58
N ILE A 139 -1.56 13.22 3.79
CA ILE A 139 -2.33 13.61 4.97
C ILE A 139 -1.36 14.08 6.06
N SER A 140 -1.15 15.38 6.16
CA SER A 140 -0.39 15.99 7.26
C SER A 140 -1.23 16.01 8.54
N ARG A 141 -0.58 16.04 9.70
CA ARG A 141 -1.23 16.02 11.03
C ARG A 141 -2.20 14.86 11.21
N GLY A 142 -1.82 13.69 10.71
CA GLY A 142 -2.66 12.52 10.57
C GLY A 142 -3.48 12.14 11.81
N GLY A 143 -2.94 12.35 13.02
CA GLY A 143 -3.64 12.04 14.26
C GLY A 143 -4.90 12.88 14.50
N GLU A 144 -4.99 14.09 13.92
CA GLU A 144 -6.10 15.03 14.13
C GLU A 144 -7.34 14.70 13.30
N HIS A 145 -7.19 13.86 12.29
CA HIS A 145 -8.27 13.57 11.33
C HIS A 145 -9.15 12.38 11.71
N TRP A 146 -8.84 11.72 12.83
CA TRP A 146 -9.54 10.53 13.30
C TRP A 146 -10.23 10.78 14.64
N GLY A 147 -11.51 10.45 14.73
CA GLY A 147 -12.25 10.35 15.98
C GLY A 147 -12.06 8.98 16.67
N ALA A 148 -13.02 8.60 17.50
CA ALA A 148 -13.06 7.29 18.16
C ALA A 148 -13.35 6.13 17.19
N GLY A 149 -13.98 6.41 16.05
CA GLY A 149 -14.35 5.40 15.03
C GLY A 149 -13.22 5.04 14.09
N ASP A 150 -13.49 4.10 13.19
CA ASP A 150 -12.54 3.60 12.20
C ASP A 150 -12.51 4.46 10.91
N GLU A 151 -13.48 5.32 10.71
CA GLU A 151 -13.55 6.24 9.57
C GLU A 151 -12.96 7.61 9.93
N PRO A 152 -12.36 8.34 8.95
CA PRO A 152 -11.88 9.68 9.19
C PRO A 152 -13.01 10.61 9.64
N ALA A 153 -12.80 11.33 10.75
CA ALA A 153 -13.73 12.39 11.18
C ALA A 153 -13.66 13.61 10.25
N ASN A 154 -12.50 13.82 9.61
CA ASN A 154 -12.32 14.86 8.60
C ASN A 154 -12.88 14.39 7.26
N LYS A 155 -13.97 15.05 6.79
CA LYS A 155 -14.63 14.71 5.53
C LYS A 155 -13.72 14.85 4.30
N GLY A 156 -12.82 15.82 4.28
CA GLY A 156 -11.87 16.00 3.17
C GLY A 156 -10.91 14.81 3.05
N VAL A 157 -10.41 14.32 4.19
CA VAL A 157 -9.57 13.11 4.23
C VAL A 157 -10.36 11.88 3.79
N ALA A 158 -11.59 11.72 4.26
CA ALA A 158 -12.44 10.60 3.85
C ALA A 158 -12.70 10.60 2.33
N ILE A 159 -12.98 11.76 1.74
CA ILE A 159 -13.19 11.92 0.29
C ILE A 159 -11.90 11.60 -0.48
N ALA A 160 -10.75 12.09 -0.02
CA ALA A 160 -9.47 11.83 -0.69
C ALA A 160 -9.14 10.33 -0.71
N ILE A 161 -9.30 9.62 0.41
CA ILE A 161 -9.07 8.18 0.47
C ILE A 161 -10.11 7.42 -0.38
N ALA A 162 -11.38 7.86 -0.37
CA ALA A 162 -12.41 7.23 -1.19
C ALA A 162 -12.11 7.36 -2.70
N LYS A 163 -11.58 8.52 -3.12
CA LYS A 163 -11.17 8.73 -4.52
C LYS A 163 -10.05 7.79 -4.94
N VAL A 164 -9.06 7.57 -4.07
CA VAL A 164 -7.99 6.59 -4.32
C VAL A 164 -8.57 5.18 -4.52
N ALA A 165 -9.47 4.75 -3.65
CA ALA A 165 -10.08 3.44 -3.76
C ALA A 165 -10.89 3.28 -5.06
N GLU A 166 -11.68 4.30 -5.42
CA GLU A 166 -12.46 4.33 -6.66
C GLU A 166 -11.57 4.25 -7.91
N ASP A 167 -10.52 5.08 -7.96
CA ASP A 167 -9.61 5.13 -9.10
C ASP A 167 -8.84 3.82 -9.26
N LEU A 168 -8.38 3.24 -8.15
CA LEU A 168 -7.69 1.95 -8.17
C LEU A 168 -8.60 0.83 -8.69
N MET A 169 -9.85 0.76 -8.21
CA MET A 169 -10.83 -0.21 -8.69
C MET A 169 -11.14 -0.04 -10.18
N THR A 170 -11.24 1.21 -10.65
CA THR A 170 -11.43 1.54 -12.06
C THR A 170 -10.26 1.03 -12.91
N LEU A 171 -9.02 1.27 -12.48
CA LEU A 171 -7.83 0.79 -13.18
C LEU A 171 -7.75 -0.74 -13.22
N CYS A 172 -8.06 -1.40 -12.12
CA CYS A 172 -8.12 -2.86 -12.08
C CYS A 172 -9.17 -3.40 -13.09
N ALA A 173 -10.33 -2.78 -13.16
CA ALA A 173 -11.37 -3.17 -14.12
C ALA A 173 -10.93 -2.97 -15.58
N LEU A 174 -10.30 -1.83 -15.90
CA LEU A 174 -9.76 -1.54 -17.24
C LEU A 174 -8.66 -2.54 -17.62
N ARG A 175 -7.78 -2.88 -16.67
CA ARG A 175 -6.73 -3.88 -16.89
C ARG A 175 -7.32 -5.27 -17.14
N ALA A 176 -8.28 -5.70 -16.34
CA ALA A 176 -8.97 -6.97 -16.52
C ALA A 176 -9.72 -7.07 -17.86
N ALA A 177 -10.19 -5.93 -18.38
CA ALA A 177 -10.80 -5.81 -19.71
C ALA A 177 -9.78 -5.73 -20.86
N GLY A 178 -8.46 -5.78 -20.61
CA GLY A 178 -7.41 -5.64 -21.62
C GLY A 178 -7.29 -4.24 -22.23
N GLN A 179 -7.82 -3.22 -21.54
CA GLN A 179 -7.83 -1.82 -22.02
C GLN A 179 -6.61 -1.01 -21.55
N LEU A 180 -5.73 -1.63 -20.75
CA LEU A 180 -4.44 -1.05 -20.35
C LEU A 180 -3.29 -1.87 -20.96
N PRO A 181 -2.13 -1.23 -21.23
CA PRO A 181 -0.95 -1.95 -21.67
C PRO A 181 -0.61 -3.08 -20.70
N GLN A 182 -0.24 -4.22 -21.23
CA GLN A 182 0.35 -5.31 -20.44
C GLN A 182 1.81 -4.94 -20.12
N PRO A 183 2.38 -5.39 -18.99
CA PRO A 183 3.77 -5.14 -18.64
C PRO A 183 4.75 -5.75 -19.65
#